data_49387e8171f26b4b5b4e1dafb0014386
#
_entry.id   49387e8171f26b4b5b4e1dafb0014386
#
_cell.length_a   1.000
_cell.length_b   1.000
_cell.length_c   1.000
_cell.angle_alpha   90.00
_cell.angle_beta   90.00
_cell.angle_gamma   90.00
#
_symmetry.space_group_name_H-M   'P 1'
#
loop_
_entity.id
_entity.type
_entity.pdbx_description
1 polymer ?
#
loop_
_entity_poly.entity_id
_entity_poly.type
_entity_poly.pdbx_seq_one_letter_code
_entity_poly.pdbx_strand_id
1 'polypeptide(L)'
;AWVTNVFRNAGVGYFGGSACDMFNAWCYSSDRSALQVGMIVADSSHSGTGAPGLIYGHVGIYVGGGIVMSNEGAITSKSLDSFISFYGTGSGVRWGWLGGIALS
;
A
#
# COMPACT_ATOMS: atom_id res chain seq x y z
N ALA A 1 2.66 5.79 -9.76
CA ALA A 1 2.83 5.84 -8.28
C ALA A 1 4.27 5.56 -7.88
N TRP A 2 4.67 6.03 -6.72
CA TRP A 2 6.01 5.76 -6.18
C TRP A 2 6.27 4.25 -6.05
N VAL A 3 5.29 3.49 -5.57
CA VAL A 3 5.37 2.03 -5.44
C VAL A 3 5.66 1.37 -6.80
N THR A 4 5.01 1.80 -7.86
CA THR A 4 5.28 1.31 -9.22
C THR A 4 6.76 1.46 -9.59
N ASN A 5 7.32 2.62 -9.29
CA ASN A 5 8.72 2.92 -9.61
C ASN A 5 9.70 2.09 -8.75
N VAL A 6 9.40 1.91 -7.47
CA VAL A 6 10.23 1.09 -6.57
C VAL A 6 10.32 -0.35 -7.09
N PHE A 7 9.18 -0.95 -7.42
CA PHE A 7 9.15 -2.35 -7.89
C PHE A 7 9.80 -2.49 -9.25
N ARG A 8 9.57 -1.53 -10.16
CA ARG A 8 10.24 -1.53 -11.46
C ARG A 8 11.76 -1.43 -11.30
N ASN A 9 12.24 -0.50 -10.48
CA ASN A 9 13.67 -0.29 -10.25
C ASN A 9 14.33 -1.48 -9.56
N ALA A 10 13.58 -2.22 -8.76
CA ALA A 10 14.05 -3.44 -8.11
C ALA A 10 14.05 -4.67 -9.05
N GLY A 11 13.58 -4.51 -10.28
CA GLY A 11 13.54 -5.60 -11.26
C GLY A 11 12.41 -6.60 -11.05
N VAL A 12 11.42 -6.28 -10.22
CA VAL A 12 10.27 -7.18 -9.98
C VAL A 12 9.31 -7.16 -11.15
N GLY A 13 9.03 -5.99 -11.70
CA GLY A 13 8.13 -5.81 -12.83
C GLY A 13 7.52 -4.43 -12.85
N TYR A 14 6.74 -4.15 -13.89
CA TYR A 14 6.00 -2.89 -14.01
C TYR A 14 4.53 -3.14 -13.75
N PHE A 15 4.01 -2.52 -12.70
CA PHE A 15 2.60 -2.56 -12.31
C PHE A 15 2.11 -1.13 -12.11
N GLY A 16 1.37 -0.63 -13.10
CA GLY A 16 0.83 0.72 -13.08
C GLY A 16 -0.50 0.81 -12.35
N GLY A 17 -1.15 1.95 -12.52
CA GLY A 17 -2.43 2.23 -11.92
C GLY A 17 -2.32 3.00 -10.60
N SER A 18 -3.47 3.36 -10.04
CA SER A 18 -3.59 4.03 -8.76
C SER A 18 -3.51 3.03 -7.59
N ALA A 19 -3.44 3.55 -6.37
CA ALA A 19 -3.53 2.72 -5.17
C ALA A 19 -4.87 1.95 -5.12
N CYS A 20 -5.95 2.56 -5.57
CA CYS A 20 -7.26 1.91 -5.69
C CYS A 20 -7.19 0.69 -6.61
N ASP A 21 -6.53 0.81 -7.76
CA ASP A 21 -6.36 -0.31 -8.69
C ASP A 21 -5.53 -1.43 -8.06
N MET A 22 -4.44 -1.08 -7.37
CA MET A 22 -3.58 -2.04 -6.68
C MET A 22 -4.31 -2.75 -5.53
N PHE A 23 -5.11 -2.01 -4.77
CA PHE A 23 -5.94 -2.55 -3.69
C PHE A 23 -6.90 -3.60 -4.24
N ASN A 24 -7.61 -3.28 -5.30
CA ASN A 24 -8.61 -4.18 -5.88
C ASN A 24 -7.99 -5.41 -6.53
N ALA A 25 -6.83 -5.25 -7.15
CA ALA A 25 -6.19 -6.34 -7.87
C ALA A 25 -5.36 -7.26 -6.97
N TRP A 26 -4.65 -6.71 -5.99
CA TRP A 26 -3.58 -7.45 -5.31
C TRP A 26 -3.69 -7.53 -3.79
N CYS A 27 -4.48 -6.67 -3.14
CA CYS A 27 -4.61 -6.65 -1.68
C CYS A 27 -5.84 -7.44 -1.24
N TYR A 28 -5.61 -8.59 -0.66
CA TYR A 28 -6.67 -9.56 -0.35
C TYR A 28 -6.84 -9.82 1.16
N SER A 29 -5.92 -9.38 1.99
CA SER A 29 -5.92 -9.73 3.41
C SER A 29 -5.78 -8.48 4.29
N SER A 30 -6.45 -8.50 5.43
CA SER A 30 -6.22 -7.59 6.55
C SER A 30 -5.72 -8.33 7.79
N ASP A 31 -5.37 -9.60 7.63
CA ASP A 31 -4.81 -10.42 8.70
C ASP A 31 -3.33 -10.10 8.89
N ARG A 32 -2.98 -9.62 10.08
CA ARG A 32 -1.60 -9.24 10.41
C ARG A 32 -0.64 -10.42 10.35
N SER A 33 -1.11 -11.63 10.61
CA SER A 33 -0.27 -12.82 10.51
C SER A 33 0.11 -13.19 9.08
N ALA A 34 -0.61 -12.66 8.10
CA ALA A 34 -0.32 -12.86 6.68
C ALA A 34 0.60 -11.79 6.10
N LEU A 35 0.86 -10.71 6.83
CA LEU A 35 1.67 -9.58 6.34
C LEU A 35 3.14 -9.95 6.30
N GLN A 36 3.76 -9.80 5.13
CA GLN A 36 5.16 -10.13 4.91
C GLN A 36 5.91 -8.93 4.31
N VAL A 37 7.22 -8.85 4.60
CA VAL A 37 8.10 -7.81 4.05
C VAL A 37 8.06 -7.84 2.54
N GLY A 38 7.86 -6.68 1.93
CA GLY A 38 7.74 -6.53 0.48
C GLY A 38 6.31 -6.52 -0.02
N MET A 39 5.33 -6.87 0.79
CA MET A 39 3.92 -6.71 0.42
C MET A 39 3.57 -5.23 0.32
N ILE A 40 2.66 -4.91 -0.59
CA ILE A 40 2.03 -3.59 -0.61
C ILE A 40 0.89 -3.55 0.41
N VAL A 41 0.72 -2.38 1.01
CA VAL A 41 -0.33 -2.07 1.99
C VAL A 41 -1.11 -0.90 1.45
N ALA A 42 -2.40 -1.07 1.20
CA ALA A 42 -3.17 -0.09 0.47
C ALA A 42 -4.59 0.06 0.98
N ASP A 43 -5.21 1.18 0.64
CA ASP A 43 -6.65 1.38 0.65
C ASP A 43 -7.13 1.79 -0.74
N SER A 44 -8.43 1.69 -1.00
CA SER A 44 -9.04 2.15 -2.24
C SER A 44 -9.69 3.52 -2.09
N SER A 45 -10.03 3.91 -0.86
CA SER A 45 -10.65 5.20 -0.54
C SER A 45 -10.47 5.51 0.93
N HIS A 46 -10.07 6.75 1.23
CA HIS A 46 -9.99 7.27 2.59
C HIS A 46 -10.35 8.75 2.62
N SER A 47 -10.83 9.23 3.77
CA SER A 47 -11.02 10.65 4.05
C SER A 47 -9.70 11.26 4.58
N GLY A 48 -9.63 12.56 4.70
CA GLY A 48 -8.51 13.24 5.34
C GLY A 48 -7.46 13.82 4.41
N THR A 49 -7.39 13.37 3.16
CA THR A 49 -6.48 13.94 2.15
C THR A 49 -7.22 14.56 0.96
N GLY A 50 -8.52 14.78 1.10
CA GLY A 50 -9.37 15.39 0.07
C GLY A 50 -9.78 14.43 -1.04
N ALA A 51 -10.24 14.96 -2.16
CA ALA A 51 -10.79 14.19 -3.27
C ALA A 51 -9.84 13.11 -3.83
N PRO A 52 -8.53 13.35 -3.99
CA PRO A 52 -7.63 12.29 -4.47
C PRO A 52 -7.63 11.05 -3.59
N GLY A 53 -7.65 11.20 -2.27
CA GLY A 53 -7.72 10.06 -1.33
C GLY A 53 -9.02 9.29 -1.43
N LEU A 54 -10.14 9.98 -1.66
CA LEU A 54 -11.45 9.35 -1.83
C LEU A 54 -11.56 8.56 -3.13
N ILE A 55 -10.85 8.98 -4.17
CA ILE A 55 -10.96 8.41 -5.52
C ILE A 55 -9.86 7.37 -5.77
N TYR A 56 -8.63 7.68 -5.37
CA TYR A 56 -7.44 6.90 -5.77
C TYR A 56 -6.84 6.07 -4.65
N GLY A 57 -7.21 6.35 -3.39
CA GLY A 57 -6.62 5.68 -2.25
C GLY A 57 -5.16 6.05 -2.01
N HIS A 58 -4.48 5.21 -1.22
CA HIS A 58 -3.06 5.35 -0.91
C HIS A 58 -2.42 3.97 -0.83
N VAL A 59 -1.13 3.88 -1.15
CA VAL A 59 -0.40 2.62 -1.10
C VAL A 59 1.01 2.85 -0.56
N GLY A 60 1.45 1.91 0.26
CA GLY A 60 2.81 1.84 0.77
C GLY A 60 3.37 0.45 0.65
N ILE A 61 4.58 0.27 1.18
CA ILE A 61 5.29 -1.01 1.19
C ILE A 61 5.59 -1.37 2.64
N TYR A 62 5.26 -2.60 3.03
CA TYR A 62 5.66 -3.12 4.33
C TYR A 62 7.14 -3.47 4.32
N VAL A 63 7.91 -2.81 5.17
CA VAL A 63 9.38 -2.97 5.22
C VAL A 63 9.85 -3.78 6.41
N GLY A 64 8.92 -4.36 7.17
CA GLY A 64 9.25 -5.13 8.37
C GLY A 64 9.22 -4.27 9.62
N GLY A 65 9.35 -4.91 10.79
CA GLY A 65 9.37 -4.24 12.07
C GLY A 65 8.10 -3.46 12.41
N GLY A 66 6.98 -3.78 11.77
CA GLY A 66 5.73 -3.06 11.95
C GLY A 66 5.68 -1.71 11.23
N ILE A 67 6.51 -1.49 10.20
CA ILE A 67 6.67 -0.20 9.52
C ILE A 67 6.19 -0.29 8.06
N VAL A 68 5.41 0.69 7.65
CA VAL A 68 4.99 0.92 6.26
C VAL A 68 5.64 2.19 5.75
N MET A 69 6.33 2.11 4.62
CA MET A 69 6.87 3.27 3.92
C MET A 69 5.98 3.65 2.75
N SER A 70 5.76 4.93 2.56
CA SER A 70 4.96 5.43 1.45
C SER A 70 5.35 6.86 1.06
N ASN A 71 4.90 7.29 -0.11
CA ASN A 71 5.10 8.66 -0.56
C ASN A 71 3.88 9.50 -0.18
N GLU A 72 4.06 10.39 0.78
CA GLU A 72 3.05 11.34 1.25
C GLU A 72 3.44 12.78 0.91
N GLY A 73 3.99 12.99 -0.29
CA GLY A 73 4.65 14.23 -0.68
C GLY A 73 6.16 14.18 -0.44
N ALA A 74 6.56 13.41 0.56
CA ALA A 74 7.92 12.93 0.81
C ALA A 74 7.83 11.48 1.24
N ILE A 75 8.93 10.74 1.15
CA ILE A 75 8.96 9.36 1.60
C ILE A 75 8.85 9.35 3.12
N THR A 76 7.85 8.66 3.62
CA THR A 76 7.47 8.66 5.03
C THR A 76 7.41 7.22 5.56
N SER A 77 7.87 7.03 6.78
CA SER A 77 7.70 5.76 7.52
C SER A 77 6.64 5.96 8.59
N LYS A 78 5.67 5.06 8.63
CA LYS A 78 4.65 5.01 9.68
C LYS A 78 4.60 3.62 10.28
N SER A 79 4.22 3.52 11.56
CA SER A 79 3.82 2.23 12.09
C SER A 79 2.57 1.72 11.34
N LEU A 80 2.42 0.40 11.28
CA LEU A 80 1.22 -0.19 10.66
C LEU A 80 -0.05 0.33 11.32
N ASP A 81 -0.06 0.47 12.65
CA ASP A 81 -1.22 1.00 13.37
C ASP A 81 -1.56 2.43 12.94
N SER A 82 -0.55 3.29 12.83
CA SER A 82 -0.75 4.67 12.37
C SER A 82 -1.23 4.71 10.91
N PHE A 83 -0.68 3.86 10.07
CA PHE A 83 -1.10 3.76 8.66
C PHE A 83 -2.58 3.35 8.58
N ILE A 84 -2.98 2.33 9.33
CA ILE A 84 -4.37 1.86 9.36
C ILE A 84 -5.30 2.95 9.92
N SER A 85 -4.91 3.63 10.99
CA SER A 85 -5.73 4.71 11.58
C SER A 85 -5.96 5.85 10.60
N PHE A 86 -4.93 6.24 9.86
CA PHE A 86 -5.01 7.38 8.94
C PHE A 86 -5.72 7.00 7.64
N TYR A 87 -5.34 5.87 7.04
CA TYR A 87 -5.81 5.47 5.70
C TYR A 87 -6.96 4.47 5.72
N GLY A 88 -7.33 3.96 6.88
CA GLY A 88 -8.42 2.99 7.02
C GLY A 88 -9.80 3.60 7.23
N THR A 89 -9.98 4.89 6.97
CA THR A 89 -11.24 5.62 7.27
C THR A 89 -12.35 5.40 6.24
N GLY A 90 -12.07 4.72 5.14
CA GLY A 90 -13.06 4.44 4.08
C GLY A 90 -13.14 2.95 3.80
N SER A 91 -12.43 2.50 2.78
CA SER A 91 -12.41 1.08 2.39
C SER A 91 -11.79 0.15 3.43
N GLY A 92 -11.03 0.70 4.35
CA GLY A 92 -10.11 -0.08 5.18
C GLY A 92 -8.80 -0.34 4.45
N VAL A 93 -7.84 -0.92 5.19
CA VAL A 93 -6.50 -1.20 4.68
C VAL A 93 -6.35 -2.70 4.49
N ARG A 94 -5.78 -3.10 3.36
CA ARG A 94 -5.43 -4.49 3.06
C ARG A 94 -4.03 -4.58 2.49
N TRP A 95 -3.49 -5.80 2.45
CA TRP A 95 -2.16 -6.06 1.92
C TRP A 95 -2.11 -7.31 1.06
N GLY A 96 -1.09 -7.39 0.24
CA GLY A 96 -0.82 -8.49 -0.64
C GLY A 96 0.42 -8.26 -1.49
N TRP A 97 0.74 -9.22 -2.33
CA TRP A 97 1.88 -9.16 -3.23
C TRP A 97 1.53 -8.40 -4.51
N LEU A 98 2.24 -7.33 -4.81
CA LEU A 98 2.04 -6.59 -6.06
C LEU A 98 2.30 -7.51 -7.26
N GLY A 99 1.35 -7.55 -8.19
CA GLY A 99 1.42 -8.44 -9.34
C GLY A 99 1.25 -9.92 -9.00
N GLY A 100 0.93 -10.25 -7.74
CA GLY A 100 0.88 -11.63 -7.28
C GLY A 100 2.25 -12.27 -7.12
N ILE A 101 3.33 -11.49 -7.12
CA ILE A 101 4.71 -11.98 -7.08
C ILE A 101 5.20 -11.95 -5.64
N ALA A 102 5.31 -13.13 -5.03
CA ALA A 102 5.84 -13.28 -3.69
C ALA A 102 7.35 -13.03 -3.68
N LEU A 103 7.80 -12.17 -2.77
CA LEU A 103 9.21 -11.78 -2.65
C LEU A 103 9.94 -12.55 -1.54
N SER A 104 9.26 -13.42 -0.87
CA SER A 104 9.86 -14.24 0.18
C SER A 104 9.26 -15.64 0.24
#